data_dc937dc1a9e8b31c05c63e730b0318fc
#
_entry.id   dc937dc1a9e8b31c05c63e730b0318fc
#
_cell.length_a   1.000
_cell.length_b   1.000
_cell.length_c   1.000
_cell.angle_alpha   90.00
_cell.angle_beta   90.00
_cell.angle_gamma   90.00
#
_symmetry.space_group_name_H-M   'P 1'
#
loop_
_entity.id
_entity.type
_entity.pdbx_description
1 polymer ?
#
loop_
_entity_poly.entity_id
_entity_poly.type
_entity_poly.pdbx_seq_one_letter_code
_entity_poly.pdbx_strand_id
1 'polypeptide(L)'
;MRDRQPAEGAFAEPGPGSPDGTGTPGPRQLRMILVAVSVALMAVIASVSGLNVAQTDLAVEFGASQSTVLWIINIYTLALAALLLPLGAIGDRIGRKPTLVAGLIVFGVASVLAGLAPTAGIMLAARVLSGVGAAMIMPITLAVITSTFPEAERGKAIGVWTGVAGGGGVIGMFLSALLVDVASWRWLFVLPVALVGVALALTLRSVPDSREQAGHSFDTVGALTSVVAVTGLIFALQEGPEKGWSAPVTLSALTVGVLAAGAFVARELSRRESALLDVRLFRERRLASGSVTLLVVFGVQAGIAVVLFPFLQAVLGWSGLLSTLALMPMAVLMMLTSGLAPRLAARVGARTTMATGIALGGAGLALMALFVSVGGGYLSILPGMLAMGLGMGLAMTPSTAAITASLPRERQGVASALNDVTREFGTALGVALLGALLSAGYRSAVDDRLSGVPRDAADTAREGVANAVEAAGGAGPHRQALLDAAQRSFVDGWQQAMWAGVAVMAALLLLVLLRGPKGQGPGAGAGAPTPREAVRAASPAAPTDRPVPPGHAADLPGSAPGSSPSRPTR
;
A
#
# COMPACT_ATOMS: atom_id res chain seq x y z
N MET A 1 8.94 78.44 2.79
CA MET A 1 9.63 77.88 1.67
C MET A 1 9.24 76.43 1.66
N ARG A 2 8.63 75.97 0.57
CA ARG A 2 7.71 74.87 0.52
C ARG A 2 8.42 73.52 0.31
N ASP A 3 8.16 72.59 1.23
CA ASP A 3 8.45 71.20 1.12
C ASP A 3 7.74 70.57 -0.09
N ARG A 4 8.47 69.76 -0.85
CA ARG A 4 7.90 68.80 -1.83
C ARG A 4 8.15 67.38 -1.33
N GLN A 5 7.08 66.70 -0.87
CA GLN A 5 7.01 65.26 -0.72
C GLN A 5 7.04 64.61 -2.09
N PRO A 6 7.73 63.46 -2.25
CA PRO A 6 7.59 62.60 -3.43
C PRO A 6 6.35 61.72 -3.31
N ALA A 7 5.66 61.57 -4.44
CA ALA A 7 4.43 60.83 -4.62
C ALA A 7 4.59 59.32 -4.33
N GLU A 8 3.59 58.77 -3.65
CA GLU A 8 3.33 57.34 -3.48
C GLU A 8 3.19 56.66 -4.84
N GLY A 9 4.05 55.66 -5.07
CA GLY A 9 3.98 54.78 -6.23
C GLY A 9 2.76 53.87 -6.15
N ALA A 10 1.90 53.98 -7.14
CA ALA A 10 0.76 53.12 -7.38
C ALA A 10 1.19 51.64 -7.47
N PHE A 11 0.61 50.80 -6.62
CA PHE A 11 0.65 49.36 -6.79
C PHE A 11 -0.09 49.01 -8.08
N ALA A 12 0.65 48.57 -9.09
CA ALA A 12 0.08 48.01 -10.31
C ALA A 12 -0.59 46.66 -9.95
N GLU A 13 -1.89 46.57 -10.19
CA GLU A 13 -2.60 45.29 -10.19
C GLU A 13 -2.00 44.34 -11.22
N PRO A 14 -1.77 43.07 -10.90
CA PRO A 14 -1.29 42.11 -11.90
C PRO A 14 -2.41 41.84 -12.93
N GLY A 15 -2.14 42.21 -14.18
CA GLY A 15 -3.00 41.93 -15.31
C GLY A 15 -3.25 40.44 -15.56
N PRO A 16 -4.39 40.08 -16.15
CA PRO A 16 -4.72 38.69 -16.48
C PRO A 16 -3.90 38.22 -17.68
N GLY A 17 -3.09 37.16 -17.49
CA GLY A 17 -2.58 36.38 -18.59
C GLY A 17 -1.06 36.34 -18.78
N SER A 18 -0.38 35.56 -17.94
CA SER A 18 0.89 34.96 -18.34
C SER A 18 0.60 33.55 -18.86
N PRO A 19 1.05 33.15 -20.07
CA PRO A 19 0.82 31.84 -20.64
C PRO A 19 1.79 30.76 -20.12
N ASP A 20 2.52 31.00 -19.03
CA ASP A 20 3.41 30.01 -18.43
C ASP A 20 2.65 29.18 -17.39
N GLY A 21 2.36 27.93 -17.74
CA GLY A 21 1.56 26.94 -17.00
C GLY A 21 2.14 26.47 -15.66
N THR A 22 2.67 27.37 -14.83
CA THR A 22 3.22 27.07 -13.48
C THR A 22 2.29 27.49 -12.33
N GLY A 23 1.01 27.75 -12.61
CA GLY A 23 0.02 28.05 -11.57
C GLY A 23 -0.30 26.81 -10.73
N THR A 24 -0.27 26.92 -9.39
CA THR A 24 -0.79 25.90 -8.49
C THR A 24 -2.23 25.52 -8.89
N PRO A 25 -2.55 24.19 -9.01
CA PRO A 25 -3.88 23.78 -9.44
C PRO A 25 -4.99 24.36 -8.55
N GLY A 26 -6.03 24.90 -9.16
CA GLY A 26 -7.16 25.43 -8.40
C GLY A 26 -7.95 24.36 -7.65
N PRO A 27 -8.79 24.72 -6.65
CA PRO A 27 -9.51 23.76 -5.80
C PRO A 27 -10.38 22.75 -6.57
N ARG A 28 -10.96 23.17 -7.70
CA ARG A 28 -11.75 22.28 -8.58
C ARG A 28 -10.86 21.25 -9.26
N GLN A 29 -9.69 21.67 -9.73
CA GLN A 29 -8.73 20.75 -10.37
C GLN A 29 -8.17 19.77 -9.35
N LEU A 30 -7.78 20.19 -8.15
CA LEU A 30 -7.34 19.30 -7.07
C LEU A 30 -8.40 18.24 -6.72
N ARG A 31 -9.66 18.63 -6.66
CA ARG A 31 -10.77 17.68 -6.45
C ARG A 31 -10.89 16.68 -7.59
N MET A 32 -10.80 17.12 -8.85
CA MET A 32 -10.84 16.21 -10.01
C MET A 32 -9.65 15.26 -10.02
N ILE A 33 -8.44 15.73 -9.67
CA ILE A 33 -7.25 14.88 -9.53
C ILE A 33 -7.49 13.80 -8.46
N LEU A 34 -7.99 14.20 -7.29
CA LEU A 34 -8.27 13.25 -6.21
C LEU A 34 -9.28 12.19 -6.62
N VAL A 35 -10.34 12.57 -7.32
CA VAL A 35 -11.33 11.63 -7.86
C VAL A 35 -10.70 10.72 -8.90
N ALA A 36 -9.91 11.25 -9.83
CA ALA A 36 -9.24 10.46 -10.87
C ALA A 36 -8.35 9.35 -10.27
N VAL A 37 -7.47 9.73 -9.32
CA VAL A 37 -6.56 8.76 -8.69
C VAL A 37 -7.28 7.79 -7.76
N SER A 38 -8.38 8.21 -7.11
CA SER A 38 -9.21 7.34 -6.27
C SER A 38 -9.98 6.32 -7.10
N VAL A 39 -10.53 6.71 -8.26
CA VAL A 39 -11.22 5.79 -9.19
C VAL A 39 -10.22 4.81 -9.82
N ALA A 40 -9.02 5.28 -10.20
CA ALA A 40 -7.96 4.41 -10.69
C ALA A 40 -7.54 3.36 -9.65
N LEU A 41 -7.36 3.77 -8.40
CA LEU A 41 -7.05 2.87 -7.29
C LEU A 41 -8.20 1.87 -7.04
N MET A 42 -9.46 2.33 -7.06
CA MET A 42 -10.63 1.47 -6.89
C MET A 42 -10.71 0.39 -7.96
N ALA A 43 -10.39 0.71 -9.23
CA ALA A 43 -10.36 -0.28 -10.31
C ALA A 43 -9.37 -1.42 -10.02
N VAL A 44 -8.18 -1.08 -9.54
CA VAL A 44 -7.13 -2.04 -9.16
C VAL A 44 -7.61 -2.92 -8.00
N ILE A 45 -8.13 -2.32 -6.93
CA ILE A 45 -8.55 -3.02 -5.72
C ILE A 45 -9.77 -3.92 -5.98
N ALA A 46 -10.76 -3.44 -6.74
CA ALA A 46 -11.92 -4.24 -7.12
C ALA A 46 -11.54 -5.50 -7.90
N SER A 47 -10.54 -5.40 -8.79
CA SER A 47 -10.03 -6.55 -9.55
C SER A 47 -9.31 -7.61 -8.69
N VAL A 48 -8.67 -7.21 -7.59
CA VAL A 48 -8.08 -8.16 -6.62
C VAL A 48 -9.17 -8.96 -5.91
N SER A 49 -10.16 -8.24 -5.40
CA SER A 49 -11.18 -8.81 -4.50
C SER A 49 -12.21 -9.65 -5.24
N GLY A 50 -12.52 -9.30 -6.49
CA GLY A 50 -13.62 -9.88 -7.25
C GLY A 50 -13.50 -11.37 -7.52
N LEU A 51 -12.34 -11.84 -7.94
CA LEU A 51 -12.13 -13.24 -8.31
C LEU A 51 -12.19 -14.22 -7.13
N ASN A 52 -12.01 -13.74 -5.91
CA ASN A 52 -12.19 -14.59 -4.74
C ASN A 52 -13.62 -15.12 -4.58
N VAL A 53 -14.60 -14.43 -5.15
CA VAL A 53 -16.02 -14.84 -5.11
C VAL A 53 -16.33 -15.86 -6.21
N ALA A 54 -15.65 -15.82 -7.35
CA ALA A 54 -15.93 -16.60 -8.54
C ALA A 54 -15.09 -17.90 -8.67
N GLN A 55 -14.46 -18.37 -7.59
CA GLN A 55 -13.54 -19.53 -7.66
C GLN A 55 -14.19 -20.78 -8.24
N THR A 56 -15.39 -21.10 -7.78
CA THR A 56 -16.16 -22.28 -8.23
C THR A 56 -16.53 -22.15 -9.70
N ASP A 57 -17.00 -20.98 -10.12
CA ASP A 57 -17.39 -20.74 -11.52
C ASP A 57 -16.19 -20.88 -12.47
N LEU A 58 -15.02 -20.36 -12.06
CA LEU A 58 -13.78 -20.46 -12.84
C LEU A 58 -13.30 -21.91 -12.93
N ALA A 59 -13.41 -22.69 -11.85
CA ALA A 59 -13.06 -24.11 -11.85
C ALA A 59 -13.91 -24.90 -12.85
N VAL A 60 -15.23 -24.66 -12.85
CA VAL A 60 -16.19 -25.32 -13.75
C VAL A 60 -15.99 -24.86 -15.21
N GLU A 61 -15.90 -23.54 -15.45
CA GLU A 61 -15.78 -22.98 -16.80
C GLU A 61 -14.54 -23.46 -17.54
N PHE A 62 -13.38 -23.47 -16.84
CA PHE A 62 -12.10 -23.86 -17.44
C PHE A 62 -11.74 -25.34 -17.25
N GLY A 63 -12.56 -26.13 -16.55
CA GLY A 63 -12.18 -27.49 -16.16
C GLY A 63 -10.86 -27.51 -15.36
N ALA A 64 -10.61 -26.46 -14.57
CA ALA A 64 -9.33 -26.20 -13.94
C ALA A 64 -9.25 -26.79 -12.54
N SER A 65 -8.07 -27.28 -12.15
CA SER A 65 -7.80 -27.70 -10.77
C SER A 65 -7.89 -26.51 -9.80
N GLN A 66 -8.16 -26.79 -8.54
CA GLN A 66 -8.17 -25.79 -7.46
C GLN A 66 -6.86 -24.97 -7.44
N SER A 67 -5.72 -25.63 -7.61
CA SER A 67 -4.42 -24.97 -7.68
C SER A 67 -4.34 -23.97 -8.85
N THR A 68 -4.88 -24.32 -10.02
CA THR A 68 -4.91 -23.41 -11.17
C THR A 68 -5.78 -22.18 -10.90
N VAL A 69 -6.93 -22.35 -10.25
CA VAL A 69 -7.83 -21.25 -9.87
C VAL A 69 -7.14 -20.32 -8.86
N LEU A 70 -6.47 -20.85 -7.87
CA LEU A 70 -5.68 -20.07 -6.91
C LEU A 70 -4.55 -19.29 -7.60
N TRP A 71 -3.91 -19.91 -8.59
CA TRP A 71 -2.91 -19.19 -9.40
C TRP A 71 -3.50 -18.06 -10.24
N ILE A 72 -4.70 -18.22 -10.82
CA ILE A 72 -5.41 -17.12 -11.52
C ILE A 72 -5.62 -15.92 -10.59
N ILE A 73 -5.89 -16.15 -9.31
CA ILE A 73 -6.06 -15.08 -8.32
C ILE A 73 -4.71 -14.48 -7.91
N ASN A 74 -3.76 -15.33 -7.54
CA ASN A 74 -2.51 -14.94 -6.88
C ASN A 74 -1.47 -14.32 -7.83
N ILE A 75 -1.42 -14.75 -9.10
CA ILE A 75 -0.40 -14.28 -10.05
C ILE A 75 -0.51 -12.78 -10.33
N TYR A 76 -1.71 -12.23 -10.24
CA TYR A 76 -1.94 -10.79 -10.35
C TYR A 76 -1.24 -10.02 -9.21
N THR A 77 -1.47 -10.43 -7.95
CA THR A 77 -0.88 -9.76 -6.78
C THR A 77 0.62 -9.97 -6.72
N LEU A 78 1.11 -11.13 -7.15
CA LEU A 78 2.54 -11.41 -7.27
C LEU A 78 3.21 -10.51 -8.30
N ALA A 79 2.64 -10.39 -9.50
CA ALA A 79 3.15 -9.51 -10.56
C ALA A 79 3.08 -8.03 -10.14
N LEU A 80 1.97 -7.63 -9.51
CA LEU A 80 1.81 -6.30 -8.93
C LEU A 80 2.93 -6.00 -7.94
N ALA A 81 3.07 -6.80 -6.89
CA ALA A 81 4.02 -6.55 -5.82
C ALA A 81 5.47 -6.53 -6.32
N ALA A 82 5.84 -7.45 -7.21
CA ALA A 82 7.18 -7.54 -7.78
C ALA A 82 7.58 -6.29 -8.56
N LEU A 83 6.63 -5.68 -9.27
CA LEU A 83 6.90 -4.57 -10.19
C LEU A 83 6.67 -3.17 -9.59
N LEU A 84 6.15 -3.07 -8.36
CA LEU A 84 5.85 -1.78 -7.70
C LEU A 84 7.07 -0.85 -7.65
N LEU A 85 8.21 -1.32 -7.13
CA LEU A 85 9.42 -0.50 -6.98
C LEU A 85 10.02 -0.07 -8.34
N PRO A 86 10.26 -0.97 -9.31
CA PRO A 86 10.76 -0.58 -10.62
C PRO A 86 9.83 0.39 -11.37
N LEU A 87 8.53 0.12 -11.38
CA LEU A 87 7.57 0.94 -12.12
C LEU A 87 7.28 2.27 -11.42
N GLY A 88 7.36 2.32 -10.09
CA GLY A 88 7.34 3.58 -9.33
C GLY A 88 8.51 4.49 -9.71
N ALA A 89 9.72 3.93 -9.77
CA ALA A 89 10.92 4.66 -10.19
C ALA A 89 10.89 5.08 -11.67
N ILE A 90 10.34 4.25 -12.54
CA ILE A 90 10.10 4.58 -13.95
C ILE A 90 9.11 5.73 -14.05
N GLY A 91 8.06 5.73 -13.23
CA GLY A 91 7.05 6.79 -13.19
C GLY A 91 7.60 8.14 -12.77
N ASP A 92 8.53 8.18 -11.80
CA ASP A 92 9.22 9.43 -11.44
C ASP A 92 10.06 9.96 -12.61
N ARG A 93 10.67 9.07 -13.39
CA ARG A 93 11.60 9.42 -14.47
C ARG A 93 10.91 9.82 -15.78
N ILE A 94 9.96 9.01 -16.26
CA ILE A 94 9.26 9.24 -17.53
C ILE A 94 8.18 10.31 -17.36
N GLY A 95 7.63 10.42 -16.17
CA GLY A 95 6.54 11.31 -15.80
C GLY A 95 5.35 10.55 -15.23
N ARG A 96 4.70 11.14 -14.24
CA ARG A 96 3.60 10.48 -13.51
C ARG A 96 2.34 10.32 -14.36
N LYS A 97 1.96 11.35 -15.11
CA LYS A 97 0.77 11.29 -15.99
C LYS A 97 0.94 10.25 -17.11
N PRO A 98 2.02 10.24 -17.93
CA PRO A 98 2.17 9.23 -18.97
C PRO A 98 2.23 7.82 -18.40
N THR A 99 2.87 7.60 -17.24
CA THR A 99 2.92 6.29 -16.58
C THR A 99 1.54 5.86 -16.09
N LEU A 100 0.76 6.75 -15.48
CA LEU A 100 -0.62 6.47 -15.04
C LEU A 100 -1.53 6.12 -16.24
N VAL A 101 -1.44 6.90 -17.32
CA VAL A 101 -2.20 6.65 -18.55
C VAL A 101 -1.84 5.30 -19.17
N ALA A 102 -0.54 5.00 -19.29
CA ALA A 102 -0.08 3.71 -19.79
C ALA A 102 -0.56 2.55 -18.91
N GLY A 103 -0.45 2.69 -17.57
CA GLY A 103 -0.95 1.72 -16.61
C GLY A 103 -2.45 1.47 -16.73
N LEU A 104 -3.26 2.53 -16.86
CA LEU A 104 -4.71 2.43 -17.06
C LEU A 104 -5.05 1.71 -18.38
N ILE A 105 -4.34 2.01 -19.47
CA ILE A 105 -4.55 1.34 -20.76
C ILE A 105 -4.19 -0.16 -20.65
N VAL A 106 -3.01 -0.48 -20.12
CA VAL A 106 -2.57 -1.87 -19.94
C VAL A 106 -3.54 -2.64 -19.07
N PHE A 107 -3.97 -2.05 -17.94
CA PHE A 107 -4.91 -2.67 -17.02
C PHE A 107 -6.30 -2.85 -17.63
N GLY A 108 -6.79 -1.88 -18.38
CA GLY A 108 -8.07 -1.95 -19.08
C GLY A 108 -8.07 -3.04 -20.15
N VAL A 109 -7.04 -3.08 -21.01
CA VAL A 109 -6.86 -4.13 -22.03
C VAL A 109 -6.78 -5.51 -21.37
N ALA A 110 -5.99 -5.64 -20.32
CA ALA A 110 -5.84 -6.88 -19.57
C ALA A 110 -7.18 -7.34 -18.94
N SER A 111 -7.99 -6.41 -18.43
CA SER A 111 -9.32 -6.71 -17.89
C SER A 111 -10.28 -7.19 -18.99
N VAL A 112 -10.26 -6.58 -20.17
CA VAL A 112 -11.04 -7.06 -21.31
C VAL A 112 -10.62 -8.47 -21.72
N LEU A 113 -9.30 -8.71 -21.86
CA LEU A 113 -8.76 -10.03 -22.20
C LEU A 113 -9.16 -11.10 -21.17
N ALA A 114 -9.12 -10.77 -19.88
CA ALA A 114 -9.54 -11.67 -18.82
C ALA A 114 -11.05 -11.99 -18.88
N GLY A 115 -11.90 -10.99 -19.11
CA GLY A 115 -13.35 -11.19 -19.25
C GLY A 115 -13.74 -12.02 -20.47
N LEU A 116 -12.93 -12.00 -21.52
CA LEU A 116 -13.13 -12.75 -22.77
C LEU A 116 -12.29 -14.04 -22.85
N ALA A 117 -11.56 -14.40 -21.79
CA ALA A 117 -10.64 -15.52 -21.79
C ALA A 117 -11.37 -16.85 -22.09
N PRO A 118 -10.97 -17.60 -23.15
CA PRO A 118 -11.53 -18.89 -23.48
C PRO A 118 -10.86 -20.07 -22.75
N THR A 119 -9.68 -19.84 -22.14
CA THR A 119 -8.89 -20.85 -21.45
C THR A 119 -8.22 -20.31 -20.19
N ALA A 120 -7.92 -21.17 -19.22
CA ALA A 120 -7.19 -20.80 -18.02
C ALA A 120 -5.81 -20.19 -18.31
N GLY A 121 -5.11 -20.65 -19.38
CA GLY A 121 -3.82 -20.09 -19.78
C GLY A 121 -3.92 -18.63 -20.25
N ILE A 122 -4.93 -18.30 -21.04
CA ILE A 122 -5.17 -16.90 -21.46
C ILE A 122 -5.60 -16.05 -20.26
N MET A 123 -6.42 -16.60 -19.36
CA MET A 123 -6.78 -15.93 -18.10
C MET A 123 -5.53 -15.64 -17.26
N LEU A 124 -4.62 -16.60 -17.06
CA LEU A 124 -3.36 -16.40 -16.33
C LEU A 124 -2.51 -15.29 -16.98
N ALA A 125 -2.34 -15.31 -18.30
CA ALA A 125 -1.59 -14.27 -19.01
C ALA A 125 -2.23 -12.87 -18.85
N ALA A 126 -3.55 -12.79 -18.94
CA ALA A 126 -4.30 -11.55 -18.73
C ALA A 126 -4.15 -11.06 -17.28
N ARG A 127 -4.11 -11.96 -16.29
CA ARG A 127 -3.89 -11.60 -14.87
C ARG A 127 -2.47 -11.09 -14.62
N VAL A 128 -1.43 -11.68 -15.24
CA VAL A 128 -0.07 -11.12 -15.20
C VAL A 128 -0.06 -9.70 -15.76
N LEU A 129 -0.66 -9.51 -16.94
CA LEU A 129 -0.72 -8.20 -17.58
C LEU A 129 -1.53 -7.17 -16.74
N SER A 130 -2.60 -7.62 -16.09
CA SER A 130 -3.34 -6.79 -15.11
C SER A 130 -2.44 -6.37 -13.95
N GLY A 131 -1.60 -7.28 -13.43
CA GLY A 131 -0.61 -6.99 -12.38
C GLY A 131 0.41 -5.95 -12.80
N VAL A 132 0.91 -6.01 -14.04
CA VAL A 132 1.80 -4.98 -14.62
C VAL A 132 1.10 -3.62 -14.66
N GLY A 133 -0.13 -3.56 -15.19
CA GLY A 133 -0.91 -2.32 -15.23
C GLY A 133 -1.17 -1.74 -13.83
N ALA A 134 -1.53 -2.58 -12.89
CA ALA A 134 -1.78 -2.19 -11.50
C ALA A 134 -0.51 -1.66 -10.82
N ALA A 135 0.66 -2.26 -11.07
CA ALA A 135 1.95 -1.80 -10.56
C ALA A 135 2.38 -0.43 -11.13
N MET A 136 1.88 -0.06 -12.31
CA MET A 136 2.02 1.30 -12.85
C MET A 136 1.03 2.29 -12.23
N ILE A 137 -0.17 1.84 -11.85
CA ILE A 137 -1.25 2.71 -11.32
C ILE A 137 -1.02 3.02 -9.85
N MET A 138 -0.84 2.01 -8.99
CA MET A 138 -0.88 2.17 -7.53
C MET A 138 0.12 3.19 -7.01
N PRO A 139 1.45 3.06 -7.27
CA PRO A 139 2.41 4.00 -6.72
C PRO A 139 2.25 5.40 -7.31
N ILE A 140 1.84 5.50 -8.58
CA ILE A 140 1.69 6.78 -9.25
C ILE A 140 0.46 7.55 -8.74
N THR A 141 -0.62 6.88 -8.36
CA THR A 141 -1.80 7.57 -7.79
C THR A 141 -1.44 8.32 -6.51
N LEU A 142 -0.69 7.71 -5.61
CA LEU A 142 -0.22 8.36 -4.38
C LEU A 142 0.86 9.40 -4.67
N ALA A 143 1.78 9.13 -5.61
CA ALA A 143 2.81 10.08 -6.04
C ALA A 143 2.22 11.36 -6.64
N VAL A 144 1.14 11.26 -7.41
CA VAL A 144 0.39 12.43 -7.93
C VAL A 144 -0.17 13.26 -6.79
N ILE A 145 -0.75 12.64 -5.76
CA ILE A 145 -1.26 13.37 -4.58
C ILE A 145 -0.12 14.10 -3.88
N THR A 146 0.97 13.41 -3.56
CA THR A 146 2.05 13.95 -2.74
C THR A 146 2.84 15.06 -3.45
N SER A 147 2.88 15.04 -4.78
CA SER A 147 3.56 16.06 -5.59
C SER A 147 2.71 17.27 -5.97
N THR A 148 1.40 17.05 -6.17
CA THR A 148 0.51 18.09 -6.73
C THR A 148 -0.22 18.87 -5.66
N PHE A 149 -0.56 18.22 -4.53
CA PHE A 149 -1.34 18.87 -3.48
C PHE A 149 -0.47 19.80 -2.62
N PRO A 150 -0.98 21.00 -2.28
CA PRO A 150 -0.37 21.86 -1.28
C PRO A 150 -0.20 21.13 0.05
N GLU A 151 0.82 21.48 0.83
CA GLU A 151 1.16 20.82 2.09
C GLU A 151 -0.02 20.78 3.07
N ALA A 152 -0.78 21.88 3.15
CA ALA A 152 -1.96 21.99 4.03
C ALA A 152 -3.10 21.00 3.67
N GLU A 153 -3.26 20.65 2.39
CA GLU A 153 -4.34 19.78 1.91
C GLU A 153 -3.88 18.33 1.67
N ARG A 154 -2.56 18.10 1.56
CA ARG A 154 -1.96 16.79 1.25
C ARG A 154 -2.38 15.71 2.22
N GLY A 155 -2.37 16.00 3.53
CA GLY A 155 -2.79 15.05 4.55
C GLY A 155 -4.22 14.57 4.35
N LYS A 156 -5.15 15.48 3.99
CA LYS A 156 -6.55 15.13 3.70
C LYS A 156 -6.66 14.26 2.44
N ALA A 157 -5.92 14.58 1.40
CA ALA A 157 -5.93 13.81 0.16
C ALA A 157 -5.37 12.39 0.37
N ILE A 158 -4.27 12.24 1.13
CA ILE A 158 -3.73 10.93 1.56
C ILE A 158 -4.76 10.18 2.39
N GLY A 159 -5.48 10.83 3.29
CA GLY A 159 -6.53 10.21 4.10
C GLY A 159 -7.66 9.62 3.25
N VAL A 160 -8.12 10.34 2.22
CA VAL A 160 -9.12 9.83 1.26
C VAL A 160 -8.56 8.64 0.48
N TRP A 161 -7.34 8.77 -0.06
CA TRP A 161 -6.66 7.70 -0.79
C TRP A 161 -6.49 6.44 0.06
N THR A 162 -6.04 6.59 1.31
CA THR A 162 -5.86 5.48 2.27
C THR A 162 -7.20 4.83 2.62
N GLY A 163 -8.26 5.63 2.76
CA GLY A 163 -9.63 5.12 2.98
C GLY A 163 -10.11 4.26 1.81
N VAL A 164 -9.89 4.70 0.58
CA VAL A 164 -10.18 3.92 -0.64
C VAL A 164 -9.30 2.67 -0.69
N ALA A 165 -8.01 2.79 -0.37
CA ALA A 165 -7.08 1.66 -0.40
C ALA A 165 -7.44 0.55 0.61
N GLY A 166 -7.95 0.92 1.78
CA GLY A 166 -8.33 -0.04 2.81
C GLY A 166 -9.79 -0.51 2.71
N GLY A 167 -10.76 0.42 2.69
CA GLY A 167 -12.19 0.10 2.65
C GLY A 167 -12.71 -0.27 1.27
N GLY A 168 -12.05 0.19 0.22
CA GLY A 168 -12.44 -0.07 -1.15
C GLY A 168 -12.44 -1.55 -1.52
N GLY A 169 -11.57 -2.35 -0.89
CA GLY A 169 -11.53 -3.79 -1.07
C GLY A 169 -12.84 -4.49 -0.67
N VAL A 170 -13.41 -4.09 0.45
CA VAL A 170 -14.70 -4.65 0.94
C VAL A 170 -15.85 -4.23 0.03
N ILE A 171 -15.87 -2.95 -0.39
CA ILE A 171 -16.89 -2.46 -1.33
C ILE A 171 -16.75 -3.16 -2.69
N GLY A 172 -15.52 -3.33 -3.18
CA GLY A 172 -15.23 -4.06 -4.41
C GLY A 172 -15.68 -5.52 -4.34
N MET A 173 -15.42 -6.19 -3.22
CA MET A 173 -15.86 -7.57 -2.98
C MET A 173 -17.38 -7.70 -2.95
N PHE A 174 -18.08 -6.78 -2.29
CA PHE A 174 -19.55 -6.74 -2.26
C PHE A 174 -20.15 -6.55 -3.66
N LEU A 175 -19.65 -5.56 -4.42
CA LEU A 175 -20.10 -5.33 -5.79
C LEU A 175 -19.81 -6.54 -6.70
N SER A 176 -18.68 -7.20 -6.49
CA SER A 176 -18.31 -8.41 -7.22
C SER A 176 -19.24 -9.57 -6.89
N ALA A 177 -19.53 -9.81 -5.61
CA ALA A 177 -20.46 -10.85 -5.18
C ALA A 177 -21.86 -10.62 -5.80
N LEU A 178 -22.33 -9.37 -5.76
CA LEU A 178 -23.61 -9.00 -6.39
C LEU A 178 -23.61 -9.27 -7.90
N LEU A 179 -22.53 -8.94 -8.61
CA LEU A 179 -22.45 -9.16 -10.05
C LEU A 179 -22.40 -10.65 -10.43
N VAL A 180 -21.74 -11.48 -9.62
CA VAL A 180 -21.70 -12.94 -9.83
C VAL A 180 -23.08 -13.54 -9.58
N ASP A 181 -23.77 -13.14 -8.52
CA ASP A 181 -25.09 -13.66 -8.17
C ASP A 181 -26.16 -13.29 -9.22
N VAL A 182 -26.08 -12.08 -9.81
CA VAL A 182 -27.12 -11.57 -10.73
C VAL A 182 -26.84 -11.92 -12.19
N ALA A 183 -25.57 -12.10 -12.59
CA ALA A 183 -25.20 -12.26 -13.99
C ALA A 183 -24.23 -13.44 -14.21
N SER A 184 -22.92 -13.19 -14.24
CA SER A 184 -21.88 -14.22 -14.37
C SER A 184 -20.53 -13.67 -13.92
N TRP A 185 -19.55 -14.56 -13.69
CA TRP A 185 -18.19 -14.18 -13.32
C TRP A 185 -17.52 -13.23 -14.34
N ARG A 186 -17.90 -13.25 -15.61
CA ARG A 186 -17.35 -12.34 -16.63
C ARG A 186 -17.63 -10.87 -16.33
N TRP A 187 -18.75 -10.57 -15.68
CA TRP A 187 -19.10 -9.21 -15.28
C TRP A 187 -18.15 -8.60 -14.23
N LEU A 188 -17.39 -9.43 -13.54
CA LEU A 188 -16.33 -8.97 -12.62
C LEU A 188 -15.29 -8.10 -13.34
N PHE A 189 -15.08 -8.30 -14.63
CA PHE A 189 -14.12 -7.52 -15.42
C PHE A 189 -14.74 -6.28 -16.05
N VAL A 190 -16.06 -6.21 -16.15
CA VAL A 190 -16.76 -5.02 -16.68
C VAL A 190 -16.62 -3.83 -15.73
N LEU A 191 -16.71 -4.07 -14.42
CA LEU A 191 -16.54 -3.02 -13.41
C LEU A 191 -15.15 -2.35 -13.46
N PRO A 192 -14.03 -3.07 -13.43
CA PRO A 192 -12.70 -2.48 -13.62
C PRO A 192 -12.56 -1.74 -14.96
N VAL A 193 -13.08 -2.27 -16.05
CA VAL A 193 -13.03 -1.60 -17.37
C VAL A 193 -13.76 -0.26 -17.34
N ALA A 194 -14.97 -0.22 -16.78
CA ALA A 194 -15.73 1.02 -16.64
C ALA A 194 -15.01 2.05 -15.75
N LEU A 195 -14.47 1.61 -14.61
CA LEU A 195 -13.69 2.47 -13.71
C LEU A 195 -12.42 3.01 -14.39
N VAL A 196 -11.72 2.17 -15.15
CA VAL A 196 -10.54 2.58 -15.95
C VAL A 196 -10.93 3.62 -17.00
N GLY A 197 -12.04 3.45 -17.70
CA GLY A 197 -12.53 4.44 -18.67
C GLY A 197 -12.76 5.81 -18.03
N VAL A 198 -13.42 5.83 -16.87
CA VAL A 198 -13.65 7.06 -16.09
C VAL A 198 -12.31 7.64 -15.57
N ALA A 199 -11.45 6.81 -14.99
CA ALA A 199 -10.15 7.24 -14.48
C ALA A 199 -9.27 7.82 -15.59
N LEU A 200 -9.25 7.19 -16.77
CA LEU A 200 -8.48 7.66 -17.93
C LEU A 200 -8.99 9.02 -18.42
N ALA A 201 -10.30 9.18 -18.60
CA ALA A 201 -10.91 10.45 -19.02
C ALA A 201 -10.59 11.58 -18.03
N LEU A 202 -10.70 11.32 -16.73
CA LEU A 202 -10.37 12.29 -15.69
C LEU A 202 -8.87 12.59 -15.62
N THR A 203 -8.01 11.57 -15.75
CA THR A 203 -6.55 11.72 -15.73
C THR A 203 -6.07 12.58 -16.89
N LEU A 204 -6.56 12.34 -18.09
CA LEU A 204 -6.19 13.11 -19.27
C LEU A 204 -6.56 14.60 -19.12
N ARG A 205 -7.69 14.91 -18.47
CA ARG A 205 -8.22 16.27 -18.32
C ARG A 205 -7.66 17.03 -17.12
N SER A 206 -7.32 16.35 -16.02
CA SER A 206 -7.05 17.04 -14.76
C SER A 206 -5.64 16.85 -14.21
N VAL A 207 -4.99 15.71 -14.47
CA VAL A 207 -3.65 15.44 -13.93
C VAL A 207 -2.61 16.22 -14.73
N PRO A 208 -1.80 17.09 -14.07
CA PRO A 208 -0.74 17.83 -14.73
C PRO A 208 0.41 16.90 -15.12
N ASP A 209 1.12 17.26 -16.18
CA ASP A 209 2.41 16.63 -16.47
C ASP A 209 3.44 17.03 -15.41
N SER A 210 4.02 16.03 -14.77
CA SER A 210 5.11 16.22 -13.82
C SER A 210 6.23 15.25 -14.17
N ARG A 211 7.36 15.80 -14.60
CA ARG A 211 8.58 15.02 -14.85
C ARG A 211 9.65 15.51 -13.91
N GLU A 212 10.42 14.61 -13.40
CA GLU A 212 11.67 14.95 -12.78
C GLU A 212 12.75 15.15 -13.86
N GLN A 213 13.60 16.16 -13.67
CA GLN A 213 14.84 16.25 -14.45
C GLN A 213 15.82 15.21 -13.88
N ALA A 214 15.73 13.98 -14.38
CA ALA A 214 16.55 12.88 -13.91
C ALA A 214 18.00 13.07 -14.32
N GLY A 215 18.83 13.58 -13.39
CA GLY A 215 20.29 13.63 -13.54
C GLY A 215 21.00 12.29 -13.34
N HIS A 216 20.29 11.22 -12.91
CA HIS A 216 20.91 9.96 -12.50
C HIS A 216 20.49 8.76 -13.38
N SER A 217 21.41 7.81 -13.59
CA SER A 217 21.14 6.58 -14.35
C SER A 217 20.16 5.67 -13.58
N PHE A 218 19.23 5.02 -14.30
CA PHE A 218 18.32 4.01 -13.71
C PHE A 218 19.11 2.79 -13.23
N ASP A 219 18.88 2.34 -12.00
CA ASP A 219 19.51 1.13 -11.48
C ASP A 219 18.75 -0.14 -11.91
N THR A 220 19.04 -0.61 -13.11
CA THR A 220 18.43 -1.82 -13.68
C THR A 220 18.72 -3.06 -12.84
N VAL A 221 19.93 -3.17 -12.26
CA VAL A 221 20.29 -4.33 -11.44
C VAL A 221 19.58 -4.29 -10.09
N GLY A 222 19.48 -3.10 -9.45
CA GLY A 222 18.65 -2.91 -8.25
C GLY A 222 17.18 -3.24 -8.51
N ALA A 223 16.65 -2.78 -9.65
CA ALA A 223 15.28 -3.11 -10.07
C ALA A 223 15.08 -4.62 -10.25
N LEU A 224 15.99 -5.31 -10.95
CA LEU A 224 15.89 -6.76 -11.17
C LEU A 224 16.01 -7.55 -9.87
N THR A 225 16.96 -7.21 -9.01
CA THR A 225 17.13 -7.87 -7.70
C THR A 225 15.93 -7.63 -6.80
N SER A 226 15.30 -6.44 -6.83
CA SER A 226 14.05 -6.19 -6.09
C SER A 226 12.89 -7.05 -6.61
N VAL A 227 12.75 -7.20 -7.92
CA VAL A 227 11.74 -8.09 -8.54
C VAL A 227 11.90 -9.53 -8.07
N VAL A 228 13.12 -10.07 -8.16
CA VAL A 228 13.41 -11.45 -7.75
C VAL A 228 13.19 -11.64 -6.25
N ALA A 229 13.61 -10.67 -5.42
CA ALA A 229 13.43 -10.69 -3.98
C ALA A 229 11.95 -10.72 -3.61
N VAL A 230 11.17 -9.78 -4.13
CA VAL A 230 9.73 -9.67 -3.83
C VAL A 230 8.98 -10.90 -4.34
N THR A 231 9.25 -11.33 -5.58
CA THR A 231 8.65 -12.54 -6.15
C THR A 231 8.94 -13.76 -5.30
N GLY A 232 10.21 -14.02 -4.97
CA GLY A 232 10.60 -15.20 -4.20
C GLY A 232 10.00 -15.23 -2.79
N LEU A 233 10.03 -14.09 -2.09
CA LEU A 233 9.49 -13.99 -0.74
C LEU A 233 7.96 -14.11 -0.70
N ILE A 234 7.24 -13.40 -1.56
CA ILE A 234 5.77 -13.46 -1.59
C ILE A 234 5.30 -14.82 -2.08
N PHE A 235 5.94 -15.40 -3.10
CA PHE A 235 5.65 -16.74 -3.56
C PHE A 235 5.82 -17.77 -2.43
N ALA A 236 6.93 -17.71 -1.69
CA ALA A 236 7.15 -18.61 -0.55
C ALA A 236 6.09 -18.46 0.54
N LEU A 237 5.63 -17.22 0.82
CA LEU A 237 4.56 -16.95 1.77
C LEU A 237 3.19 -17.47 1.29
N GLN A 238 2.93 -17.49 -0.01
CA GLN A 238 1.69 -18.00 -0.60
C GLN A 238 1.67 -19.54 -0.66
N GLU A 239 2.78 -20.16 -1.06
CA GLU A 239 2.88 -21.62 -1.21
C GLU A 239 3.13 -22.36 0.12
N GLY A 240 3.76 -21.70 1.09
CA GLY A 240 4.12 -22.31 2.37
C GLY A 240 2.96 -22.94 3.13
N PRO A 241 1.80 -22.28 3.27
CA PRO A 241 0.62 -22.84 3.92
C PRO A 241 0.01 -24.04 3.18
N GLU A 242 0.07 -24.07 1.84
CA GLU A 242 -0.55 -25.12 1.01
C GLU A 242 0.35 -26.34 0.83
N LYS A 243 1.60 -26.12 0.41
CA LYS A 243 2.55 -27.21 0.10
C LYS A 243 3.45 -27.60 1.26
N GLY A 244 3.43 -26.81 2.32
CA GLY A 244 4.31 -26.96 3.48
C GLY A 244 5.59 -26.13 3.38
N TRP A 245 6.05 -25.65 4.53
CA TRP A 245 7.25 -24.81 4.64
C TRP A 245 8.55 -25.55 4.32
N SER A 246 8.56 -26.87 4.44
CA SER A 246 9.69 -27.75 4.10
C SER A 246 9.69 -28.24 2.64
N ALA A 247 8.65 -27.92 1.86
CA ALA A 247 8.58 -28.32 0.45
C ALA A 247 9.73 -27.70 -0.36
N PRO A 248 10.37 -28.47 -1.28
CA PRO A 248 11.50 -27.96 -2.05
C PRO A 248 11.20 -26.68 -2.84
N VAL A 249 9.97 -26.54 -3.36
CA VAL A 249 9.54 -25.34 -4.09
C VAL A 249 9.46 -24.11 -3.16
N THR A 250 8.91 -24.28 -1.94
CA THR A 250 8.81 -23.20 -0.95
C THR A 250 10.20 -22.80 -0.44
N LEU A 251 11.05 -23.77 -0.10
CA LEU A 251 12.41 -23.51 0.37
C LEU A 251 13.28 -22.87 -0.71
N SER A 252 13.17 -23.32 -1.97
CA SER A 252 13.93 -22.72 -3.08
C SER A 252 13.49 -21.27 -3.32
N ALA A 253 12.19 -21.00 -3.33
CA ALA A 253 11.67 -19.65 -3.49
C ALA A 253 12.09 -18.72 -2.34
N LEU A 254 12.01 -19.20 -1.10
CA LEU A 254 12.45 -18.46 0.09
C LEU A 254 13.96 -18.17 0.03
N THR A 255 14.77 -19.17 -0.32
CA THR A 255 16.22 -19.03 -0.44
C THR A 255 16.60 -18.01 -1.52
N VAL A 256 16.02 -18.14 -2.73
CA VAL A 256 16.24 -17.19 -3.82
C VAL A 256 15.78 -15.79 -3.43
N GLY A 257 14.61 -15.68 -2.80
CA GLY A 257 14.07 -14.40 -2.34
C GLY A 257 14.95 -13.72 -1.29
N VAL A 258 15.45 -14.45 -0.30
CA VAL A 258 16.35 -13.92 0.73
C VAL A 258 17.70 -13.53 0.16
N LEU A 259 18.29 -14.35 -0.72
CA LEU A 259 19.56 -14.02 -1.37
C LEU A 259 19.44 -12.78 -2.26
N ALA A 260 18.35 -12.70 -3.04
CA ALA A 260 18.09 -11.53 -3.88
C ALA A 260 17.82 -10.27 -3.04
N ALA A 261 17.12 -10.38 -1.91
CA ALA A 261 16.92 -9.26 -0.97
C ALA A 261 18.27 -8.80 -0.37
N GLY A 262 19.13 -9.74 0.01
CA GLY A 262 20.50 -9.43 0.46
C GLY A 262 21.33 -8.73 -0.62
N ALA A 263 21.26 -9.23 -1.86
CA ALA A 263 21.92 -8.61 -3.00
C ALA A 263 21.38 -7.21 -3.31
N PHE A 264 20.06 -7.02 -3.24
CA PHE A 264 19.42 -5.72 -3.37
C PHE A 264 19.94 -4.75 -2.31
N VAL A 265 19.88 -5.11 -1.02
CA VAL A 265 20.36 -4.26 0.07
C VAL A 265 21.87 -3.93 -0.09
N ALA A 266 22.70 -4.91 -0.40
CA ALA A 266 24.13 -4.68 -0.61
C ALA A 266 24.40 -3.71 -1.77
N ARG A 267 23.65 -3.85 -2.86
CA ARG A 267 23.71 -2.97 -4.01
C ARG A 267 23.29 -1.54 -3.68
N GLU A 268 22.14 -1.37 -3.04
CA GLU A 268 21.61 -0.06 -2.65
C GLU A 268 22.55 0.67 -1.67
N LEU A 269 23.21 -0.09 -0.77
CA LEU A 269 24.25 0.46 0.11
C LEU A 269 25.50 0.91 -0.64
N SER A 270 25.83 0.29 -1.78
CA SER A 270 27.00 0.64 -2.60
C SER A 270 26.74 1.85 -3.51
N ARG A 271 25.50 2.07 -3.94
CA ARG A 271 25.10 3.09 -4.92
C ARG A 271 24.42 4.31 -4.29
N ARG A 272 25.18 5.15 -3.58
CA ARG A 272 24.65 6.26 -2.75
C ARG A 272 23.63 7.17 -3.44
N GLU A 273 23.96 7.77 -4.58
CA GLU A 273 23.14 8.80 -5.25
C GLU A 273 22.21 8.23 -6.33
N SER A 274 22.62 7.13 -6.96
CA SER A 274 21.86 6.45 -8.02
C SER A 274 21.13 5.20 -7.52
N ALA A 275 20.97 5.02 -6.21
CA ALA A 275 20.21 3.93 -5.61
C ALA A 275 18.72 4.04 -5.97
N LEU A 276 18.08 2.89 -6.28
CA LEU A 276 16.65 2.80 -6.52
C LEU A 276 15.89 3.22 -5.25
N LEU A 277 16.32 2.67 -4.10
CA LEU A 277 15.81 2.99 -2.77
C LEU A 277 16.98 3.07 -1.78
N ASP A 278 17.26 4.25 -1.23
CA ASP A 278 18.29 4.35 -0.19
C ASP A 278 17.83 3.66 1.10
N VAL A 279 18.28 2.43 1.29
CA VAL A 279 17.95 1.61 2.49
C VAL A 279 18.43 2.22 3.80
N ARG A 280 19.33 3.21 3.77
CA ARG A 280 19.78 3.94 4.97
C ARG A 280 18.67 4.80 5.56
N LEU A 281 17.69 5.19 4.74
CA LEU A 281 16.51 5.95 5.20
C LEU A 281 15.70 5.18 6.25
N PHE A 282 15.77 3.85 6.30
CA PHE A 282 15.16 3.06 7.38
C PHE A 282 15.77 3.31 8.78
N ARG A 283 16.91 4.02 8.87
CA ARG A 283 17.39 4.54 10.15
C ARG A 283 16.56 5.72 10.67
N GLU A 284 15.84 6.38 9.80
CA GLU A 284 14.91 7.43 10.19
C GLU A 284 13.69 6.83 10.88
N ARG A 285 13.41 7.32 12.09
CA ARG A 285 12.32 6.81 12.93
C ARG A 285 10.96 6.93 12.25
N ARG A 286 10.74 7.97 11.43
CA ARG A 286 9.47 8.20 10.72
C ARG A 286 9.23 7.11 9.69
N LEU A 287 10.20 6.84 8.82
CA LEU A 287 10.10 5.81 7.80
C LEU A 287 9.96 4.42 8.42
N ALA A 288 10.86 4.07 9.33
CA ALA A 288 10.84 2.75 9.96
C ALA A 288 9.54 2.46 10.71
N SER A 289 9.07 3.41 11.56
CA SER A 289 7.82 3.21 12.31
C SER A 289 6.59 3.21 11.39
N GLY A 290 6.56 4.05 10.36
CA GLY A 290 5.48 4.06 9.37
C GLY A 290 5.39 2.75 8.60
N SER A 291 6.53 2.24 8.09
CA SER A 291 6.60 0.98 7.34
C SER A 291 6.22 -0.22 8.21
N VAL A 292 6.77 -0.34 9.43
CA VAL A 292 6.42 -1.45 10.34
C VAL A 292 4.94 -1.40 10.73
N THR A 293 4.40 -0.19 11.01
CA THR A 293 2.97 -0.05 11.32
C THR A 293 2.11 -0.48 10.14
N LEU A 294 2.45 -0.04 8.92
CA LEU A 294 1.68 -0.37 7.73
C LEU A 294 1.72 -1.87 7.43
N LEU A 295 2.91 -2.49 7.53
CA LEU A 295 3.10 -3.93 7.35
C LEU A 295 2.23 -4.74 8.32
N VAL A 296 2.29 -4.42 9.61
CA VAL A 296 1.54 -5.16 10.64
C VAL A 296 0.04 -4.93 10.52
N VAL A 297 -0.41 -3.68 10.29
CA VAL A 297 -1.84 -3.36 10.20
C VAL A 297 -2.47 -4.03 8.98
N PHE A 298 -1.81 -4.01 7.81
CA PHE A 298 -2.29 -4.73 6.63
C PHE A 298 -2.21 -6.25 6.81
N GLY A 299 -1.16 -6.74 7.48
CA GLY A 299 -1.05 -8.16 7.81
C GLY A 299 -2.20 -8.64 8.70
N VAL A 300 -2.49 -7.92 9.76
CA VAL A 300 -3.63 -8.22 10.64
C VAL A 300 -4.96 -8.15 9.89
N GLN A 301 -5.16 -7.12 9.05
CA GLN A 301 -6.37 -6.97 8.25
C GLN A 301 -6.59 -8.16 7.30
N ALA A 302 -5.57 -8.54 6.56
CA ALA A 302 -5.65 -9.63 5.60
C ALA A 302 -5.81 -10.99 6.30
N GLY A 303 -5.06 -11.21 7.38
CA GLY A 303 -5.15 -12.43 8.17
C GLY A 303 -6.53 -12.62 8.80
N ILE A 304 -7.15 -11.53 9.30
CA ILE A 304 -8.53 -11.61 9.82
C ILE A 304 -9.52 -11.96 8.72
N ALA A 305 -9.38 -11.42 7.52
CA ALA A 305 -10.28 -11.75 6.42
C ALA A 305 -10.29 -13.26 6.14
N VAL A 306 -9.13 -13.92 6.18
CA VAL A 306 -8.99 -15.38 6.01
C VAL A 306 -9.71 -16.16 7.11
N VAL A 307 -9.77 -15.63 8.32
CA VAL A 307 -10.44 -16.28 9.46
C VAL A 307 -11.93 -15.97 9.49
N LEU A 308 -12.31 -14.74 9.14
CA LEU A 308 -13.67 -14.22 9.29
C LEU A 308 -14.65 -14.80 8.26
N PHE A 309 -14.22 -14.98 7.00
CA PHE A 309 -15.10 -15.56 5.97
C PHE A 309 -15.57 -16.98 6.31
N PRO A 310 -14.69 -17.93 6.68
CA PRO A 310 -15.13 -19.26 7.11
C PRO A 310 -16.06 -19.22 8.34
N PHE A 311 -15.86 -18.29 9.28
CA PHE A 311 -16.78 -18.11 10.40
C PHE A 311 -18.19 -17.75 9.92
N LEU A 312 -18.31 -16.74 9.05
CA LEU A 312 -19.60 -16.29 8.54
C LEU A 312 -20.30 -17.36 7.70
N GLN A 313 -19.53 -18.10 6.87
CA GLN A 313 -20.09 -19.06 5.93
C GLN A 313 -20.28 -20.46 6.55
N ALA A 314 -19.25 -21.03 7.19
CA ALA A 314 -19.31 -22.40 7.70
C ALA A 314 -19.89 -22.48 9.12
N VAL A 315 -19.71 -21.46 9.98
CA VAL A 315 -20.26 -21.47 11.34
C VAL A 315 -21.66 -20.85 11.37
N LEU A 316 -21.86 -19.68 10.74
CA LEU A 316 -23.15 -19.01 10.72
C LEU A 316 -24.07 -19.44 9.56
N GLY A 317 -23.54 -20.17 8.57
CA GLY A 317 -24.31 -20.65 7.42
C GLY A 317 -24.72 -19.55 6.43
N TRP A 318 -23.98 -18.42 6.39
CA TRP A 318 -24.33 -17.27 5.55
C TRP A 318 -23.84 -17.43 4.12
N SER A 319 -24.56 -16.84 3.16
CA SER A 319 -24.10 -16.76 1.77
C SER A 319 -22.86 -15.84 1.66
N GLY A 320 -22.10 -15.99 0.56
CA GLY A 320 -20.97 -15.14 0.26
C GLY A 320 -21.34 -13.65 0.22
N LEU A 321 -22.49 -13.31 -0.39
CA LEU A 321 -23.00 -11.94 -0.47
C LEU A 321 -23.32 -11.38 0.93
N LEU A 322 -24.00 -12.14 1.77
CA LEU A 322 -24.32 -11.71 3.14
C LEU A 322 -23.05 -11.56 3.98
N SER A 323 -22.06 -12.43 3.78
CA SER A 323 -20.77 -12.35 4.45
C SER A 323 -19.99 -11.08 4.06
N THR A 324 -20.02 -10.69 2.78
CA THR A 324 -19.40 -9.43 2.36
C THR A 324 -20.15 -8.20 2.88
N LEU A 325 -21.49 -8.25 2.94
CA LEU A 325 -22.31 -7.19 3.53
C LEU A 325 -22.00 -7.01 5.02
N ALA A 326 -21.75 -8.10 5.74
CA ALA A 326 -21.35 -8.07 7.15
C ALA A 326 -20.06 -7.31 7.43
N LEU A 327 -19.16 -7.21 6.45
CA LEU A 327 -17.90 -6.45 6.57
C LEU A 327 -18.07 -4.94 6.32
N MET A 328 -19.22 -4.51 5.73
CA MET A 328 -19.43 -3.10 5.38
C MET A 328 -19.30 -2.13 6.56
N PRO A 329 -19.83 -2.40 7.77
CA PRO A 329 -19.69 -1.47 8.90
C PRO A 329 -18.21 -1.19 9.23
N MET A 330 -17.35 -2.21 9.19
CA MET A 330 -15.91 -2.06 9.41
C MET A 330 -15.27 -1.18 8.32
N ALA A 331 -15.59 -1.45 7.03
CA ALA A 331 -15.04 -0.70 5.91
C ALA A 331 -15.46 0.78 5.94
N VAL A 332 -16.73 1.06 6.22
CA VAL A 332 -17.25 2.43 6.34
C VAL A 332 -16.54 3.19 7.45
N LEU A 333 -16.41 2.60 8.64
CA LEU A 333 -15.70 3.23 9.76
C LEU A 333 -14.23 3.48 9.43
N MET A 334 -13.56 2.52 8.77
CA MET A 334 -12.18 2.67 8.33
C MET A 334 -12.01 3.84 7.34
N MET A 335 -12.91 3.98 6.36
CA MET A 335 -12.89 5.10 5.41
C MET A 335 -13.12 6.45 6.11
N LEU A 336 -14.10 6.52 7.02
CA LEU A 336 -14.39 7.74 7.76
C LEU A 336 -13.21 8.16 8.65
N THR A 337 -12.63 7.22 9.39
CA THR A 337 -11.51 7.52 10.29
C THR A 337 -10.22 7.80 9.54
N SER A 338 -9.97 7.18 8.38
CA SER A 338 -8.87 7.55 7.49
C SER A 338 -8.95 9.01 7.04
N GLY A 339 -10.15 9.50 6.72
CA GLY A 339 -10.39 10.91 6.38
C GLY A 339 -10.24 11.88 7.55
N LEU A 340 -10.49 11.42 8.79
CA LEU A 340 -10.37 12.21 10.02
C LEU A 340 -8.95 12.16 10.61
N ALA A 341 -8.18 11.10 10.35
CA ALA A 341 -6.85 10.88 10.91
C ALA A 341 -5.87 12.05 10.70
N PRO A 342 -5.82 12.76 9.57
CA PRO A 342 -4.94 13.91 9.39
C PRO A 342 -5.26 15.07 10.34
N ARG A 343 -6.58 15.31 10.60
CA ARG A 343 -7.01 16.36 11.53
C ARG A 343 -6.64 16.00 12.97
N LEU A 344 -6.80 14.75 13.34
CA LEU A 344 -6.42 14.25 14.66
C LEU A 344 -4.91 14.30 14.82
N ALA A 345 -4.14 13.88 13.81
CA ALA A 345 -2.68 13.93 13.81
C ALA A 345 -2.14 15.37 13.91
N ALA A 346 -2.83 16.35 13.33
CA ALA A 346 -2.49 17.76 13.47
C ALA A 346 -2.73 18.30 14.90
N ARG A 347 -3.73 17.75 15.64
CA ARG A 347 -4.08 18.20 17.01
C ARG A 347 -3.26 17.51 18.08
N VAL A 348 -3.14 16.17 18.01
CA VAL A 348 -2.53 15.36 19.08
C VAL A 348 -1.19 14.74 18.68
N GLY A 349 -0.77 14.97 17.43
CA GLY A 349 0.46 14.42 16.87
C GLY A 349 0.25 13.07 16.17
N ALA A 350 1.07 12.81 15.14
CA ALA A 350 1.01 11.58 14.34
C ALA A 350 1.24 10.31 15.19
N ARG A 351 2.21 10.35 16.13
CA ARG A 351 2.52 9.23 17.03
C ARG A 351 1.32 8.83 17.88
N THR A 352 0.65 9.79 18.51
CA THR A 352 -0.52 9.53 19.35
C THR A 352 -1.66 8.98 18.51
N THR A 353 -1.92 9.54 17.32
CA THR A 353 -2.97 9.07 16.41
C THR A 353 -2.71 7.62 15.96
N MET A 354 -1.47 7.28 15.57
CA MET A 354 -1.06 5.91 15.23
C MET A 354 -1.25 4.96 16.43
N ALA A 355 -0.75 5.36 17.62
CA ALA A 355 -0.86 4.55 18.83
C ALA A 355 -2.32 4.29 19.22
N THR A 356 -3.19 5.30 19.15
CA THR A 356 -4.64 5.15 19.38
C THR A 356 -5.26 4.17 18.38
N GLY A 357 -4.89 4.29 17.09
CA GLY A 357 -5.37 3.37 16.04
C GLY A 357 -4.93 1.93 16.30
N ILE A 358 -3.68 1.71 16.65
CA ILE A 358 -3.12 0.38 16.96
C ILE A 358 -3.79 -0.20 18.22
N ALA A 359 -3.99 0.62 19.27
CA ALA A 359 -4.66 0.19 20.48
C ALA A 359 -6.11 -0.22 20.24
N LEU A 360 -6.86 0.55 19.43
CA LEU A 360 -8.24 0.21 19.02
C LEU A 360 -8.27 -1.07 18.18
N GLY A 361 -7.34 -1.25 17.24
CA GLY A 361 -7.22 -2.47 16.45
C GLY A 361 -6.93 -3.69 17.33
N GLY A 362 -5.99 -3.58 18.29
CA GLY A 362 -5.69 -4.62 19.26
C GLY A 362 -6.88 -4.93 20.19
N ALA A 363 -7.60 -3.90 20.65
CA ALA A 363 -8.83 -4.07 21.42
C ALA A 363 -9.91 -4.78 20.60
N GLY A 364 -10.06 -4.46 19.30
CA GLY A 364 -10.96 -5.14 18.39
C GLY A 364 -10.68 -6.65 18.29
N LEU A 365 -9.39 -7.01 18.15
CA LEU A 365 -8.97 -8.42 18.17
C LEU A 365 -9.27 -9.10 19.51
N ALA A 366 -9.01 -8.43 20.63
CA ALA A 366 -9.30 -8.94 21.96
C ALA A 366 -10.81 -9.17 22.17
N LEU A 367 -11.66 -8.24 21.71
CA LEU A 367 -13.11 -8.41 21.73
C LEU A 367 -13.55 -9.63 20.91
N MET A 368 -12.96 -9.83 19.70
CA MET A 368 -13.24 -11.01 18.89
C MET A 368 -12.73 -12.31 19.53
N ALA A 369 -11.60 -12.27 20.23
CA ALA A 369 -11.08 -13.43 20.96
C ALA A 369 -11.97 -13.83 22.15
N LEU A 370 -12.57 -12.85 22.84
CA LEU A 370 -13.34 -13.08 24.08
C LEU A 370 -14.80 -13.41 23.81
N PHE A 371 -15.43 -12.78 22.83
CA PHE A 371 -16.88 -12.83 22.66
C PHE A 371 -17.35 -13.78 21.55
N VAL A 372 -16.48 -14.15 20.60
CA VAL A 372 -16.88 -15.04 19.51
C VAL A 372 -17.10 -16.47 20.02
N SER A 373 -18.28 -17.00 19.70
CA SER A 373 -18.68 -18.36 20.03
C SER A 373 -19.63 -18.89 18.96
N VAL A 374 -19.82 -20.21 18.89
CA VAL A 374 -20.71 -20.84 17.92
C VAL A 374 -22.15 -20.29 18.03
N GLY A 375 -22.65 -20.07 19.25
CA GLY A 375 -24.01 -19.56 19.51
C GLY A 375 -24.11 -18.02 19.55
N GLY A 376 -22.99 -17.28 19.49
CA GLY A 376 -22.95 -15.82 19.65
C GLY A 376 -23.42 -15.03 18.43
N GLY A 377 -23.51 -15.69 17.28
CA GLY A 377 -23.96 -15.06 16.04
C GLY A 377 -23.10 -13.86 15.61
N TYR A 378 -23.65 -13.04 14.72
CA TYR A 378 -22.96 -11.85 14.18
C TYR A 378 -22.65 -10.80 15.25
N LEU A 379 -23.50 -10.66 16.27
CA LEU A 379 -23.31 -9.67 17.32
C LEU A 379 -22.06 -9.94 18.17
N SER A 380 -21.56 -11.18 18.19
CA SER A 380 -20.32 -11.51 18.90
C SER A 380 -19.06 -10.96 18.22
N ILE A 381 -19.07 -10.80 16.89
CA ILE A 381 -17.94 -10.26 16.12
C ILE A 381 -18.05 -8.76 15.87
N LEU A 382 -19.25 -8.22 15.81
CA LEU A 382 -19.51 -6.84 15.39
C LEU A 382 -18.75 -5.78 16.21
N PRO A 383 -18.73 -5.80 17.57
CA PRO A 383 -17.98 -4.80 18.34
C PRO A 383 -16.47 -4.81 18.02
N GLY A 384 -15.89 -6.01 17.84
CA GLY A 384 -14.50 -6.16 17.47
C GLY A 384 -14.20 -5.60 16.08
N MET A 385 -15.06 -5.88 15.10
CA MET A 385 -14.97 -5.35 13.74
C MET A 385 -15.06 -3.82 13.70
N LEU A 386 -15.98 -3.22 14.47
CA LEU A 386 -16.12 -1.76 14.55
C LEU A 386 -14.86 -1.12 15.16
N ALA A 387 -14.34 -1.67 16.25
CA ALA A 387 -13.10 -1.21 16.88
C ALA A 387 -11.90 -1.31 15.91
N MET A 388 -11.82 -2.40 15.15
CA MET A 388 -10.80 -2.57 14.13
C MET A 388 -10.92 -1.56 13.00
N GLY A 389 -12.10 -1.34 12.45
CA GLY A 389 -12.32 -0.34 11.40
C GLY A 389 -11.89 1.06 11.84
N LEU A 390 -12.24 1.46 13.05
CA LEU A 390 -11.81 2.72 13.66
C LEU A 390 -10.28 2.77 13.79
N GLY A 391 -9.68 1.70 14.33
CA GLY A 391 -8.26 1.62 14.59
C GLY A 391 -7.41 1.66 13.33
N MET A 392 -7.79 0.90 12.33
CA MET A 392 -7.06 0.82 11.06
C MET A 392 -7.01 2.15 10.33
N GLY A 393 -8.15 2.84 10.19
CA GLY A 393 -8.18 4.15 9.54
C GLY A 393 -7.29 5.18 10.24
N LEU A 394 -7.23 5.16 11.58
CA LEU A 394 -6.37 6.06 12.36
C LEU A 394 -4.88 5.71 12.26
N ALA A 395 -4.52 4.42 12.12
CA ALA A 395 -3.12 4.00 12.03
C ALA A 395 -2.54 4.14 10.63
N MET A 396 -3.30 3.77 9.58
CA MET A 396 -2.80 3.68 8.20
C MET A 396 -2.45 5.04 7.59
N THR A 397 -3.31 6.04 7.74
CA THR A 397 -3.11 7.36 7.11
C THR A 397 -1.84 8.07 7.58
N PRO A 398 -1.56 8.22 8.89
CA PRO A 398 -0.31 8.85 9.31
C PRO A 398 0.92 7.97 9.01
N SER A 399 0.79 6.64 8.92
CA SER A 399 1.87 5.75 8.50
C SER A 399 2.25 5.98 7.03
N THR A 400 1.26 6.03 6.13
CA THR A 400 1.45 6.37 4.71
C THR A 400 2.06 7.77 4.56
N ALA A 401 1.57 8.76 5.32
CA ALA A 401 2.13 10.10 5.31
C ALA A 401 3.59 10.14 5.81
N ALA A 402 3.94 9.32 6.81
CA ALA A 402 5.30 9.22 7.31
C ALA A 402 6.27 8.61 6.29
N ILE A 403 5.84 7.58 5.55
CA ILE A 403 6.64 6.97 4.49
C ILE A 403 6.86 7.96 3.35
N THR A 404 5.79 8.56 2.83
CA THR A 404 5.87 9.49 1.70
C THR A 404 6.64 10.77 2.02
N ALA A 405 6.57 11.26 3.26
CA ALA A 405 7.33 12.43 3.71
C ALA A 405 8.83 12.17 3.94
N SER A 406 9.27 10.90 3.96
CA SER A 406 10.67 10.54 4.20
C SER A 406 11.54 10.59 2.93
N LEU A 407 10.94 10.70 1.76
CA LEU A 407 11.64 10.85 0.48
C LEU A 407 11.37 12.23 -0.13
N PRO A 408 12.33 12.77 -0.91
CA PRO A 408 12.17 14.07 -1.57
C PRO A 408 11.04 14.03 -2.62
N ARG A 409 10.57 15.21 -3.04
CA ARG A 409 9.44 15.33 -3.98
C ARG A 409 9.70 14.66 -5.32
N GLU A 410 10.95 14.59 -5.71
CA GLU A 410 11.44 13.98 -6.93
C GLU A 410 11.26 12.46 -6.92
N ARG A 411 11.34 11.81 -5.77
CA ARG A 411 11.27 10.35 -5.60
C ARG A 411 9.95 9.87 -4.99
N GLN A 412 8.85 10.56 -5.25
CA GLN A 412 7.54 10.21 -4.66
C GLN A 412 6.94 8.93 -5.28
N GLY A 413 7.30 8.57 -6.51
CA GLY A 413 6.95 7.27 -7.09
C GLY A 413 7.60 6.12 -6.33
N VAL A 414 8.88 6.24 -5.99
CA VAL A 414 9.60 5.26 -5.16
C VAL A 414 9.03 5.23 -3.73
N ALA A 415 8.74 6.39 -3.14
CA ALA A 415 8.12 6.46 -1.80
C ALA A 415 6.77 5.77 -1.75
N SER A 416 5.94 6.00 -2.78
CA SER A 416 4.63 5.39 -2.92
C SER A 416 4.74 3.89 -3.20
N ALA A 417 5.69 3.48 -4.04
CA ALA A 417 5.97 2.08 -4.30
C ALA A 417 6.42 1.34 -3.03
N LEU A 418 7.26 1.96 -2.19
CA LEU A 418 7.66 1.40 -0.90
C LEU A 418 6.45 1.23 0.04
N ASN A 419 5.55 2.22 0.08
CA ASN A 419 4.29 2.13 0.82
C ASN A 419 3.47 0.91 0.38
N ASP A 420 3.32 0.71 -0.94
CA ASP A 420 2.51 -0.36 -1.49
C ASP A 420 3.18 -1.73 -1.34
N VAL A 421 4.49 -1.85 -1.58
CA VAL A 421 5.27 -3.09 -1.31
C VAL A 421 5.15 -3.49 0.16
N THR A 422 5.23 -2.53 1.08
CA THR A 422 5.08 -2.79 2.52
C THR A 422 3.70 -3.37 2.84
N ARG A 423 2.64 -2.87 2.18
CA ARG A 423 1.27 -3.38 2.31
C ARG A 423 1.14 -4.81 1.77
N GLU A 424 1.67 -5.07 0.57
CA GLU A 424 1.62 -6.40 -0.05
C GLU A 424 2.37 -7.45 0.78
N PHE A 425 3.56 -7.12 1.28
CA PHE A 425 4.27 -8.00 2.21
C PHE A 425 3.50 -8.23 3.51
N GLY A 426 2.93 -7.17 4.08
CA GLY A 426 2.08 -7.29 5.27
C GLY A 426 0.92 -8.24 5.02
N THR A 427 0.19 -8.03 3.92
CA THR A 427 -0.94 -8.87 3.49
C THR A 427 -0.53 -10.34 3.37
N ALA A 428 0.53 -10.65 2.62
CA ALA A 428 1.00 -12.02 2.43
C ALA A 428 1.42 -12.68 3.76
N LEU A 429 2.17 -11.95 4.59
CA LEU A 429 2.62 -12.44 5.90
C LEU A 429 1.45 -12.69 6.85
N GLY A 430 0.47 -11.79 6.88
CA GLY A 430 -0.70 -11.91 7.75
C GLY A 430 -1.60 -13.08 7.39
N VAL A 431 -1.86 -13.28 6.09
CA VAL A 431 -2.59 -14.44 5.57
C VAL A 431 -1.87 -15.73 5.95
N ALA A 432 -0.56 -15.82 5.70
CA ALA A 432 0.23 -17.01 6.02
C ALA A 432 0.26 -17.31 7.52
N LEU A 433 0.48 -16.29 8.36
CA LEU A 433 0.62 -16.47 9.81
C LEU A 433 -0.71 -16.79 10.50
N LEU A 434 -1.74 -15.95 10.30
CA LEU A 434 -3.04 -16.13 10.96
C LEU A 434 -3.78 -17.35 10.41
N GLY A 435 -3.65 -17.64 9.10
CA GLY A 435 -4.17 -18.85 8.49
C GLY A 435 -3.52 -20.11 9.04
N ALA A 436 -2.18 -20.11 9.21
CA ALA A 436 -1.48 -21.24 9.81
C ALA A 436 -1.86 -21.46 11.28
N LEU A 437 -2.01 -20.39 12.08
CA LEU A 437 -2.45 -20.47 13.47
C LEU A 437 -3.88 -20.99 13.60
N LEU A 438 -4.80 -20.50 12.75
CA LEU A 438 -6.16 -21.02 12.70
C LEU A 438 -6.18 -22.51 12.37
N SER A 439 -5.45 -22.92 11.31
CA SER A 439 -5.42 -24.31 10.86
C SER A 439 -4.79 -25.25 11.90
N ALA A 440 -3.73 -24.80 12.57
CA ALA A 440 -3.08 -25.57 13.63
C ALA A 440 -4.00 -25.72 14.85
N GLY A 441 -4.63 -24.64 15.30
CA GLY A 441 -5.57 -24.62 16.41
C GLY A 441 -6.81 -25.47 16.12
N TYR A 442 -7.36 -25.36 14.89
CA TYR A 442 -8.47 -26.19 14.44
C TYR A 442 -8.15 -27.69 14.50
N ARG A 443 -7.03 -28.10 13.86
CA ARG A 443 -6.61 -29.51 13.83
C ARG A 443 -6.37 -30.08 15.21
N SER A 444 -5.69 -29.33 16.08
CA SER A 444 -5.44 -29.75 17.46
C SER A 444 -6.74 -29.96 18.26
N ALA A 445 -7.74 -29.11 18.01
CA ALA A 445 -9.01 -29.18 18.76
C ALA A 445 -10.02 -30.18 18.19
N VAL A 446 -9.99 -30.45 16.86
CA VAL A 446 -10.97 -31.30 16.22
C VAL A 446 -10.71 -32.80 16.48
N ASP A 447 -9.44 -33.22 16.58
CA ASP A 447 -9.06 -34.61 16.82
C ASP A 447 -9.71 -35.19 18.09
N ASP A 448 -9.72 -34.43 19.17
CA ASP A 448 -10.31 -34.83 20.45
C ASP A 448 -11.84 -34.94 20.39
N ARG A 449 -12.49 -34.29 19.42
CA ARG A 449 -13.95 -34.19 19.30
C ARG A 449 -14.57 -35.12 18.26
N LEU A 450 -13.77 -35.78 17.44
CA LEU A 450 -14.24 -36.71 16.39
C LEU A 450 -14.44 -38.13 16.87
N SER A 451 -14.36 -38.41 18.17
CA SER A 451 -14.60 -39.73 18.75
C SER A 451 -16.03 -40.19 18.44
N GLY A 452 -16.16 -41.34 17.78
CA GLY A 452 -17.45 -41.92 17.38
C GLY A 452 -17.98 -41.48 16.02
N VAL A 453 -17.27 -40.66 15.28
CA VAL A 453 -17.57 -40.30 13.88
C VAL A 453 -16.93 -41.32 12.94
N PRO A 454 -17.58 -41.73 11.83
CA PRO A 454 -16.98 -42.60 10.81
C PRO A 454 -15.65 -42.03 10.30
N ARG A 455 -14.65 -42.90 10.07
CA ARG A 455 -13.28 -42.46 9.73
C ARG A 455 -13.21 -41.59 8.50
N ASP A 456 -13.92 -41.92 7.43
CA ASP A 456 -13.90 -41.13 6.19
C ASP A 456 -14.42 -39.72 6.42
N ALA A 457 -15.50 -39.55 7.19
CA ALA A 457 -16.04 -38.22 7.54
C ALA A 457 -15.12 -37.48 8.52
N ALA A 458 -14.46 -38.19 9.44
CA ALA A 458 -13.50 -37.61 10.37
C ALA A 458 -12.24 -37.13 9.65
N ASP A 459 -11.72 -37.87 8.68
CA ASP A 459 -10.55 -37.49 7.89
C ASP A 459 -10.83 -36.23 7.06
N THR A 460 -11.99 -36.16 6.40
CA THR A 460 -12.43 -34.96 5.68
C THR A 460 -12.61 -33.77 6.62
N ALA A 461 -13.16 -34.00 7.83
CA ALA A 461 -13.34 -32.90 8.79
C ALA A 461 -12.02 -32.34 9.34
N ARG A 462 -10.95 -33.14 9.42
CA ARG A 462 -9.61 -32.66 9.82
C ARG A 462 -9.00 -31.66 8.87
N GLU A 463 -9.38 -31.69 7.60
CA GLU A 463 -8.87 -30.77 6.60
C GLU A 463 -9.34 -29.32 6.82
N GLY A 464 -10.56 -29.13 7.38
CA GLY A 464 -11.08 -27.81 7.69
C GLY A 464 -12.58 -27.78 7.97
N VAL A 465 -13.05 -26.67 8.54
CA VAL A 465 -14.47 -26.51 8.91
C VAL A 465 -15.41 -26.54 7.70
N ALA A 466 -15.00 -26.02 6.56
CA ALA A 466 -15.81 -26.05 5.33
C ALA A 466 -15.99 -27.50 4.83
N ASN A 467 -14.91 -28.29 4.82
CA ASN A 467 -14.93 -29.70 4.43
C ASN A 467 -15.78 -30.54 5.40
N ALA A 468 -15.72 -30.21 6.71
CA ALA A 468 -16.58 -30.83 7.71
C ALA A 468 -18.08 -30.57 7.48
N VAL A 469 -18.44 -29.35 7.08
CA VAL A 469 -19.83 -28.98 6.74
C VAL A 469 -20.31 -29.75 5.51
N GLU A 470 -19.47 -29.92 4.50
CA GLU A 470 -19.77 -30.72 3.31
C GLU A 470 -19.94 -32.19 3.65
N ALA A 471 -18.97 -32.78 4.37
CA ALA A 471 -19.01 -34.19 4.81
C ALA A 471 -20.24 -34.49 5.69
N ALA A 472 -20.70 -33.51 6.48
CA ALA A 472 -21.90 -33.63 7.31
C ALA A 472 -23.18 -33.91 6.48
N GLY A 473 -23.21 -33.49 5.21
CA GLY A 473 -24.32 -33.81 4.30
C GLY A 473 -24.55 -35.31 4.10
N GLY A 474 -23.47 -36.10 4.12
CA GLY A 474 -23.49 -37.57 3.99
C GLY A 474 -23.39 -38.36 5.30
N ALA A 475 -23.17 -37.70 6.44
CA ALA A 475 -22.86 -38.37 7.72
C ALA A 475 -24.06 -38.96 8.48
N GLY A 476 -25.28 -38.90 7.95
CA GLY A 476 -26.48 -39.47 8.54
C GLY A 476 -26.68 -39.11 10.01
N PRO A 477 -26.75 -40.10 10.94
CA PRO A 477 -26.97 -39.82 12.37
C PRO A 477 -25.86 -39.01 13.03
N HIS A 478 -24.64 -39.03 12.47
CA HIS A 478 -23.45 -38.34 13.01
C HIS A 478 -23.35 -36.88 12.56
N ARG A 479 -24.27 -36.41 11.69
CA ARG A 479 -24.24 -35.04 11.12
C ARG A 479 -24.08 -33.97 12.18
N GLN A 480 -24.93 -33.99 13.21
CA GLN A 480 -24.93 -32.95 14.23
C GLN A 480 -23.64 -32.98 15.07
N ALA A 481 -23.19 -34.16 15.44
CA ALA A 481 -21.95 -34.35 16.19
C ALA A 481 -20.73 -33.82 15.41
N LEU A 482 -20.69 -34.08 14.08
CA LEU A 482 -19.64 -33.62 13.19
C LEU A 482 -19.63 -32.10 13.05
N LEU A 483 -20.80 -31.48 12.84
CA LEU A 483 -20.94 -30.03 12.75
C LEU A 483 -20.53 -29.35 14.05
N ASP A 484 -21.04 -29.82 15.20
CA ASP A 484 -20.70 -29.28 16.51
C ASP A 484 -19.20 -29.40 16.82
N ALA A 485 -18.59 -30.56 16.51
CA ALA A 485 -17.15 -30.75 16.67
C ALA A 485 -16.35 -29.76 15.82
N ALA A 486 -16.69 -29.64 14.53
CA ALA A 486 -15.99 -28.76 13.60
C ALA A 486 -16.14 -27.27 13.97
N GLN A 487 -17.36 -26.83 14.27
CA GLN A 487 -17.62 -25.42 14.60
C GLN A 487 -16.95 -24.99 15.91
N ARG A 488 -17.00 -25.83 16.95
CA ARG A 488 -16.29 -25.55 18.22
C ARG A 488 -14.78 -25.53 18.05
N SER A 489 -14.24 -26.48 17.31
CA SER A 489 -12.79 -26.54 17.03
C SER A 489 -12.32 -25.34 16.18
N PHE A 490 -13.19 -24.86 15.29
CA PHE A 490 -12.92 -23.63 14.54
C PHE A 490 -12.86 -22.40 15.47
N VAL A 491 -13.78 -22.29 16.43
CA VAL A 491 -13.78 -21.19 17.40
C VAL A 491 -12.54 -21.24 18.29
N ASP A 492 -12.06 -22.42 18.68
CA ASP A 492 -10.81 -22.55 19.44
C ASP A 492 -9.59 -22.08 18.62
N GLY A 493 -9.49 -22.50 17.36
CA GLY A 493 -8.47 -22.02 16.43
C GLY A 493 -8.58 -20.51 16.16
N TRP A 494 -9.81 -19.99 16.04
CA TRP A 494 -10.08 -18.56 15.95
C TRP A 494 -9.51 -17.80 17.14
N GLN A 495 -9.81 -18.23 18.36
CA GLN A 495 -9.34 -17.55 19.58
C GLN A 495 -7.81 -17.52 19.63
N GLN A 496 -7.13 -18.62 19.27
CA GLN A 496 -5.66 -18.66 19.19
C GLN A 496 -5.12 -17.62 18.19
N ALA A 497 -5.70 -17.56 16.98
CA ALA A 497 -5.30 -16.60 15.95
C ALA A 497 -5.53 -15.14 16.40
N MET A 498 -6.67 -14.86 17.06
CA MET A 498 -6.99 -13.52 17.56
C MET A 498 -6.03 -13.10 18.68
N TRP A 499 -5.73 -13.97 19.65
CA TRP A 499 -4.76 -13.65 20.72
C TRP A 499 -3.35 -13.44 20.18
N ALA A 500 -2.93 -14.20 19.17
CA ALA A 500 -1.65 -13.93 18.49
C ALA A 500 -1.66 -12.54 17.82
N GLY A 501 -2.77 -12.18 17.17
CA GLY A 501 -2.96 -10.84 16.62
C GLY A 501 -2.90 -9.74 17.69
N VAL A 502 -3.51 -9.93 18.86
CA VAL A 502 -3.43 -9.03 20.01
C VAL A 502 -1.97 -8.84 20.46
N ALA A 503 -1.22 -9.93 20.57
CA ALA A 503 0.20 -9.88 20.95
C ALA A 503 1.05 -9.08 19.94
N VAL A 504 0.82 -9.28 18.65
CA VAL A 504 1.49 -8.53 17.58
C VAL A 504 1.13 -7.04 17.64
N MET A 505 -0.16 -6.71 17.83
CA MET A 505 -0.61 -5.31 17.95
C MET A 505 -0.07 -4.64 19.23
N ALA A 506 0.04 -5.37 20.34
CA ALA A 506 0.65 -4.87 21.58
C ALA A 506 2.14 -4.58 21.40
N ALA A 507 2.87 -5.49 20.75
CA ALA A 507 4.28 -5.27 20.39
C ALA A 507 4.47 -4.06 19.48
N LEU A 508 3.60 -3.91 18.46
CA LEU A 508 3.58 -2.74 17.57
C LEU A 508 3.28 -1.45 18.34
N LEU A 509 2.28 -1.48 19.23
CA LEU A 509 1.93 -0.33 20.07
C LEU A 509 3.13 0.12 20.91
N LEU A 510 3.80 -0.83 21.56
CA LEU A 510 5.02 -0.54 22.33
C LEU A 510 6.11 0.06 21.43
N LEU A 511 6.34 -0.50 20.25
CA LEU A 511 7.33 0.02 19.30
C LEU A 511 7.00 1.47 18.89
N VAL A 512 5.74 1.76 18.56
CA VAL A 512 5.31 3.11 18.17
C VAL A 512 5.39 4.08 19.36
N LEU A 513 5.05 3.64 20.58
CA LEU A 513 5.19 4.45 21.79
C LEU A 513 6.66 4.73 22.15
N LEU A 514 7.59 3.86 21.81
CA LEU A 514 9.02 4.06 22.07
C LEU A 514 9.74 4.78 20.93
N ARG A 515 9.46 4.42 19.67
CA ARG A 515 10.22 4.85 18.50
C ARG A 515 9.40 5.61 17.44
N GLY A 516 8.10 5.82 17.65
CA GLY A 516 7.22 6.53 16.71
C GLY A 516 7.69 7.96 16.40
N PRO A 517 7.16 8.58 15.35
CA PRO A 517 7.54 9.91 14.92
C PRO A 517 7.36 10.91 16.08
N LYS A 518 8.43 11.63 16.45
CA LYS A 518 8.33 12.68 17.46
C LYS A 518 7.41 13.77 16.91
N GLY A 519 6.36 14.14 17.63
CA GLY A 519 5.48 15.24 17.26
C GLY A 519 6.28 16.53 17.12
N GLN A 520 6.08 17.25 16.04
CA GLN A 520 6.27 18.69 16.09
C GLN A 520 5.16 19.20 17.00
N GLY A 521 5.53 19.75 18.17
CA GLY A 521 4.57 20.32 19.09
C GLY A 521 3.73 21.40 18.40
N PRO A 522 2.52 21.75 18.89
CA PRO A 522 1.72 22.81 18.36
C PRO A 522 2.51 24.13 18.50
N GLY A 523 3.25 24.51 17.46
CA GLY A 523 4.13 25.69 17.44
C GLY A 523 5.38 25.59 16.57
N ALA A 524 5.77 24.38 16.10
CA ALA A 524 6.98 24.21 15.29
C ALA A 524 6.74 24.29 13.77
N GLY A 525 5.59 24.76 13.35
CA GLY A 525 5.19 24.94 11.96
C GLY A 525 5.40 26.36 11.40
N ALA A 526 6.30 27.14 11.98
CA ALA A 526 6.61 28.49 11.48
C ALA A 526 8.07 28.89 11.75
N GLY A 527 8.99 28.04 11.37
CA GLY A 527 10.40 28.38 11.25
C GLY A 527 10.73 28.73 9.80
N ALA A 528 9.93 29.57 9.14
CA ALA A 528 10.47 30.36 8.06
C ALA A 528 11.55 31.25 8.70
N PRO A 529 12.80 31.29 8.17
CA PRO A 529 13.82 32.18 8.71
C PRO A 529 13.25 33.58 8.71
N THR A 530 13.37 34.25 9.86
CA THR A 530 12.92 35.64 9.97
C THR A 530 13.57 36.45 8.85
N PRO A 531 12.94 37.53 8.34
CA PRO A 531 13.54 38.35 7.30
C PRO A 531 14.96 38.85 7.65
N ARG A 532 15.31 38.91 8.94
CA ARG A 532 16.66 39.22 9.42
C ARG A 532 17.67 38.09 9.26
N GLU A 533 17.24 36.79 9.38
CA GLU A 533 18.11 35.64 9.15
C GLU A 533 18.30 35.37 7.65
N ALA A 534 17.28 35.58 6.84
CA ALA A 534 17.39 35.52 5.37
C ALA A 534 18.34 36.62 4.81
N VAL A 535 18.31 37.83 5.36
CA VAL A 535 19.24 38.92 5.00
C VAL A 535 20.67 38.62 5.47
N ARG A 536 20.84 37.91 6.61
CA ARG A 536 22.17 37.53 7.12
C ARG A 536 22.79 36.39 6.34
N ALA A 537 21.98 35.46 5.78
CA ALA A 537 22.45 34.38 4.90
C ALA A 537 22.75 34.86 3.47
N ALA A 538 22.16 35.96 3.04
CA ALA A 538 22.35 36.55 1.72
C ALA A 538 23.44 37.63 1.67
N SER A 539 24.07 37.98 2.81
CA SER A 539 25.21 38.96 2.82
C SER A 539 26.49 38.22 2.37
N PRO A 540 27.13 38.62 1.27
CA PRO A 540 28.42 38.08 0.90
C PRO A 540 29.43 38.37 2.01
N ALA A 541 30.16 37.33 2.42
CA ALA A 541 31.21 37.44 3.42
C ALA A 541 32.18 38.55 3.02
N ALA A 542 32.34 39.55 3.90
CA ALA A 542 33.37 40.56 3.75
C ALA A 542 34.75 39.89 3.63
N PRO A 543 35.62 40.39 2.73
CA PRO A 543 36.96 39.85 2.61
C PRO A 543 37.70 40.03 3.92
N THR A 544 38.17 38.93 4.49
CA THR A 544 39.05 38.92 5.66
C THR A 544 40.36 39.55 5.28
N ASP A 545 40.66 40.73 5.83
CA ASP A 545 41.98 41.35 5.86
C ASP A 545 42.98 40.37 6.50
N ARG A 546 43.84 39.82 5.68
CA ARG A 546 45.07 39.17 6.14
C ARG A 546 46.16 40.22 6.25
N PRO A 547 46.87 40.37 7.36
CA PRO A 547 47.98 41.25 7.48
C PRO A 547 49.16 40.77 6.61
N VAL A 548 49.69 41.69 5.81
CA VAL A 548 50.91 41.52 5.00
C VAL A 548 52.13 41.60 5.93
N PRO A 549 53.09 40.66 5.90
CA PRO A 549 54.37 40.80 6.61
C PRO A 549 55.29 41.78 5.89
N PRO A 550 56.11 42.59 6.62
CA PRO A 550 57.00 43.60 6.02
C PRO A 550 58.34 43.05 5.55
N GLY A 551 58.79 43.55 4.44
CA GLY A 551 60.22 43.75 4.17
C GLY A 551 60.91 42.75 3.25
N HIS A 552 61.26 43.16 2.00
CA HIS A 552 62.68 43.39 1.62
C HIS A 552 62.69 44.15 0.28
N ALA A 553 63.33 45.31 0.33
CA ALA A 553 63.72 46.10 -0.80
C ALA A 553 64.96 45.46 -1.47
N ALA A 554 65.00 45.45 -2.81
CA ALA A 554 66.21 45.76 -3.55
C ALA A 554 65.97 45.61 -5.07
N ASP A 555 66.26 46.69 -5.74
CA ASP A 555 66.94 46.89 -7.04
C ASP A 555 66.18 46.64 -8.35
N LEU A 556 65.89 47.81 -8.95
CA LEU A 556 65.81 48.03 -10.40
C LEU A 556 67.23 48.06 -10.99
N PRO A 557 67.52 47.88 -12.32
CA PRO A 557 66.96 48.72 -13.37
C PRO A 557 66.82 48.08 -14.78
N GLY A 558 66.11 48.76 -15.69
CA GLY A 558 66.57 48.89 -17.05
C GLY A 558 65.61 48.54 -18.20
N SER A 559 65.08 49.63 -18.84
CA SER A 559 64.88 49.84 -20.28
C SER A 559 63.78 49.08 -21.07
N ALA A 560 62.90 49.89 -21.56
CA ALA A 560 62.01 49.74 -22.74
C ALA A 560 62.79 49.59 -24.08
N PRO A 561 62.16 49.61 -25.30
CA PRO A 561 60.79 49.39 -25.77
C PRO A 561 60.66 48.52 -27.05
N GLY A 562 59.51 48.20 -27.55
CA GLY A 562 59.36 47.93 -28.98
C GLY A 562 58.26 46.96 -29.46
N SER A 563 57.23 47.59 -30.07
CA SER A 563 56.51 47.13 -31.28
C SER A 563 55.50 45.98 -31.24
N SER A 564 54.27 46.42 -31.42
CA SER A 564 53.22 45.68 -32.20
C SER A 564 53.62 45.56 -33.70
N PRO A 565 52.85 44.92 -34.62
CA PRO A 565 51.66 44.06 -34.59
C PRO A 565 51.72 42.89 -35.58
N SER A 566 50.76 41.99 -35.58
CA SER A 566 50.03 41.55 -36.81
C SER A 566 49.22 40.24 -36.59
N ARG A 567 47.94 40.30 -36.92
CA ARG A 567 47.08 39.22 -37.45
C ARG A 567 47.66 38.76 -38.83
N PRO A 568 47.18 37.70 -39.55
CA PRO A 568 45.96 36.91 -39.40
C PRO A 568 46.08 35.40 -39.83
N THR A 569 44.90 34.74 -39.78
CA THR A 569 44.42 33.60 -40.65
C THR A 569 45.01 32.19 -40.50
N ARG A 570 44.26 31.25 -40.05
CA ARG A 570 43.31 30.37 -40.76
C ARG A 570 42.46 29.65 -39.74
#